data_3790efa3ad4e149e17f44c74bcf514db
#
_entry.id   3790efa3ad4e149e17f44c74bcf514db
#
_cell.length_a   1.000
_cell.length_b   1.000
_cell.length_c   1.000
_cell.angle_alpha   90.00
_cell.angle_beta   90.00
_cell.angle_gamma   90.00
#
_symmetry.space_group_name_H-M   'P 1'
#
loop_
_entity.id
_entity.type
_entity.pdbx_description
1 polymer ?
#
loop_
_entity_poly.entity_id
_entity_poly.type
_entity_poly.pdbx_seq_one_letter_code
_entity_poly.pdbx_strand_id
1 'polypeptide(L)'
;VTLPYRPSAVIFDMDGLLFDTEALWQEALLSAAAEGGREIPDEVYNKSIGVRRSQCRGLFLSHFGEDFLFDDFHANWSRHFWLVAENKLTLKPGAPELLEILDQFRLPRAIATSSSRTTVERHLTSHGLMDRFDQIVCRGDYENGKPAPDPFLKAAERLGVEPRLCLALEDSHVGVRSASAAGMMTVMVPDLLEPTEELCALCVLVARDLHQVRDLVLACL
;
A
#
# COMPACT_ATOMS: atom_id res chain seq x y z
N VAL A 1 18.19 -15.80 0.32
CA VAL A 1 17.04 -15.93 -0.60
C VAL A 1 17.45 -15.35 -1.93
N THR A 2 17.13 -16.01 -3.04
CA THR A 2 17.36 -15.53 -4.41
C THR A 2 16.02 -15.47 -5.12
N LEU A 3 15.81 -14.46 -5.99
CA LEU A 3 14.61 -14.39 -6.81
C LEU A 3 14.61 -15.51 -7.87
N PRO A 4 13.43 -16.05 -8.25
CA PRO A 4 13.29 -17.05 -9.32
C PRO A 4 13.79 -16.55 -10.68
N TYR A 5 13.65 -15.23 -10.92
CA TYR A 5 14.07 -14.57 -12.14
C TYR A 5 14.71 -13.21 -11.80
N ARG A 6 15.60 -12.74 -12.69
CA ARG A 6 16.02 -11.33 -12.66
C ARG A 6 14.81 -10.45 -12.95
N PRO A 7 14.44 -9.50 -12.07
CA PRO A 7 13.31 -8.63 -12.32
C PRO A 7 13.55 -7.70 -13.51
N SER A 8 12.55 -7.57 -14.37
CA SER A 8 12.52 -6.62 -15.49
C SER A 8 11.75 -5.35 -15.14
N ALA A 9 10.98 -5.36 -14.03
CA ALA A 9 10.31 -4.20 -13.48
C ALA A 9 10.02 -4.43 -11.99
N VAL A 10 9.80 -3.33 -11.25
CA VAL A 10 9.34 -3.35 -9.86
C VAL A 10 8.01 -2.62 -9.74
N ILE A 11 7.02 -3.25 -9.12
CA ILE A 11 5.68 -2.66 -8.91
C ILE A 11 5.46 -2.52 -7.43
N PHE A 12 5.20 -1.29 -6.99
CA PHE A 12 5.04 -0.92 -5.59
C PHE A 12 3.55 -0.76 -5.25
N ASP A 13 3.12 -1.29 -4.13
CA ASP A 13 2.04 -0.63 -3.41
C ASP A 13 2.50 0.73 -2.88
N MET A 14 1.58 1.53 -2.35
CA MET A 14 1.90 2.88 -1.89
C MET A 14 1.73 3.06 -0.39
N ASP A 15 0.53 2.83 0.12
CA ASP A 15 0.15 3.11 1.50
C ASP A 15 0.59 1.97 2.43
N GLY A 16 1.42 2.26 3.44
CA GLY A 16 2.01 1.25 4.31
C GLY A 16 3.30 0.63 3.77
N LEU A 17 3.54 0.70 2.45
CA LEU A 17 4.76 0.19 1.83
C LEU A 17 5.78 1.29 1.47
N LEU A 18 5.37 2.25 0.63
CA LEU A 18 6.24 3.35 0.21
C LEU A 18 6.17 4.52 1.20
N PHE A 19 4.98 4.81 1.70
CA PHE A 19 4.70 5.84 2.69
C PHE A 19 4.20 5.24 4.00
N ASP A 20 4.64 5.84 5.12
CA ASP A 20 4.18 5.49 6.47
C ASP A 20 2.83 6.16 6.76
N THR A 21 1.77 5.64 6.13
CA THR A 21 0.43 6.21 6.20
C THR A 21 -0.43 5.64 7.32
N GLU A 22 -0.19 4.40 7.74
CA GLU A 22 -1.08 3.71 8.68
C GLU A 22 -1.09 4.35 10.07
N ALA A 23 0.07 4.74 10.60
CA ALA A 23 0.16 5.47 11.88
C ALA A 23 -0.58 6.82 11.82
N LEU A 24 -0.57 7.50 10.65
CA LEU A 24 -1.27 8.76 10.46
C LEU A 24 -2.80 8.56 10.37
N TRP A 25 -3.24 7.47 9.77
CA TRP A 25 -4.66 7.11 9.75
C TRP A 25 -5.18 6.83 11.17
N GLN A 26 -4.37 6.20 12.02
CA GLN A 26 -4.70 5.98 13.43
C GLN A 26 -4.82 7.31 14.19
N GLU A 27 -3.81 8.18 14.08
CA GLU A 27 -3.83 9.50 14.74
C GLU A 27 -5.04 10.33 14.29
N ALA A 28 -5.34 10.30 12.99
CA ALA A 28 -6.47 10.98 12.41
C ALA A 28 -7.81 10.44 12.88
N LEU A 29 -7.94 9.11 13.04
CA LEU A 29 -9.14 8.46 13.57
C LEU A 29 -9.44 8.91 14.99
N LEU A 30 -8.42 8.87 15.85
CA LEU A 30 -8.55 9.29 17.26
C LEU A 30 -8.92 10.77 17.36
N SER A 31 -8.33 11.61 16.50
CA SER A 31 -8.66 13.05 16.46
C SER A 31 -10.10 13.30 15.99
N ALA A 32 -10.56 12.61 14.95
CA ALA A 32 -11.94 12.71 14.48
C ALA A 32 -12.96 12.19 15.50
N ALA A 33 -12.62 11.13 16.21
CA ALA A 33 -13.45 10.57 17.26
C ALA A 33 -13.58 11.55 18.45
N ALA A 34 -12.46 12.11 18.90
CA ALA A 34 -12.44 13.10 19.99
C ALA A 34 -13.24 14.36 19.65
N GLU A 35 -13.13 14.88 18.41
CA GLU A 35 -13.93 16.01 17.93
C GLU A 35 -15.42 15.70 17.98
N GLY A 36 -15.83 14.45 17.68
CA GLY A 36 -17.22 13.98 17.79
C GLY A 36 -17.63 13.56 19.21
N GLY A 37 -16.81 13.75 20.24
CA GLY A 37 -17.06 13.34 21.61
C GLY A 37 -17.20 11.81 21.76
N ARG A 38 -16.47 11.03 20.97
CA ARG A 38 -16.50 9.56 20.95
C ARG A 38 -15.13 8.98 21.27
N GLU A 39 -15.13 7.77 21.79
CA GLU A 39 -13.95 6.92 21.89
C GLU A 39 -14.06 5.77 20.89
N ILE A 40 -12.98 5.46 20.22
CA ILE A 40 -12.89 4.29 19.33
C ILE A 40 -12.12 3.21 20.09
N PRO A 41 -12.73 2.08 20.43
CA PRO A 41 -12.02 0.99 21.06
C PRO A 41 -10.96 0.40 20.13
N ASP A 42 -9.83 -0.01 20.70
CA ASP A 42 -8.72 -0.63 19.96
C ASP A 42 -9.20 -1.82 19.10
N GLU A 43 -10.18 -2.59 19.60
CA GLU A 43 -10.74 -3.72 18.85
C GLU A 43 -11.41 -3.28 17.55
N VAL A 44 -12.14 -2.16 17.57
CA VAL A 44 -12.80 -1.59 16.36
C VAL A 44 -11.76 -1.06 15.40
N TYR A 45 -10.76 -0.34 15.92
CA TYR A 45 -9.66 0.16 15.12
C TYR A 45 -8.89 -0.99 14.45
N ASN A 46 -8.42 -1.98 15.22
CA ASN A 46 -7.62 -3.09 14.71
C ASN A 46 -8.37 -3.89 13.62
N LYS A 47 -9.69 -4.05 13.75
CA LYS A 47 -10.53 -4.69 12.72
C LYS A 47 -10.74 -3.82 11.47
N SER A 48 -10.49 -2.52 11.56
CA SER A 48 -10.64 -1.58 10.44
C SER A 48 -9.39 -1.43 9.57
N ILE A 49 -8.24 -1.94 10.05
CA ILE A 49 -6.96 -1.88 9.33
C ILE A 49 -7.02 -2.74 8.06
N GLY A 50 -6.63 -2.17 6.93
CA GLY A 50 -6.53 -2.89 5.65
C GLY A 50 -7.86 -3.36 5.06
N VAL A 51 -9.01 -3.00 5.65
CA VAL A 51 -10.32 -3.38 5.13
C VAL A 51 -10.91 -2.34 4.18
N ARG A 52 -11.78 -2.79 3.28
CA ARG A 52 -12.50 -1.87 2.38
C ARG A 52 -13.44 -0.95 3.16
N ARG A 53 -13.67 0.28 2.64
CA ARG A 53 -14.59 1.25 3.25
C ARG A 53 -15.97 0.66 3.60
N SER A 54 -16.51 -0.22 2.77
CA SER A 54 -17.81 -0.87 3.04
C SER A 54 -17.77 -1.80 4.26
N GLN A 55 -16.67 -2.52 4.45
CA GLN A 55 -16.44 -3.38 5.62
C GLN A 55 -16.18 -2.53 6.86
N CYS A 56 -15.37 -1.48 6.74
CA CYS A 56 -15.16 -0.50 7.79
C CYS A 56 -16.48 0.12 8.25
N ARG A 57 -17.36 0.53 7.31
CA ARG A 57 -18.70 1.02 7.61
C ARG A 57 -19.52 0.00 8.43
N GLY A 58 -19.51 -1.27 8.01
CA GLY A 58 -20.21 -2.33 8.76
C GLY A 58 -19.71 -2.49 10.20
N LEU A 59 -18.38 -2.44 10.41
CA LEU A 59 -17.77 -2.49 11.74
C LEU A 59 -18.24 -1.32 12.62
N PHE A 60 -18.22 -0.11 12.08
CA PHE A 60 -18.64 1.09 12.83
C PHE A 60 -20.15 1.07 13.13
N LEU A 61 -20.99 0.70 12.18
CA LEU A 61 -22.43 0.57 12.42
C LEU A 61 -22.75 -0.52 13.45
N SER A 62 -22.07 -1.66 13.40
CA SER A 62 -22.26 -2.72 14.40
C SER A 62 -21.85 -2.30 15.80
N HIS A 63 -20.89 -1.37 15.94
CA HIS A 63 -20.42 -0.89 17.25
C HIS A 63 -21.23 0.30 17.78
N PHE A 64 -21.50 1.30 16.92
CA PHE A 64 -22.13 2.57 17.30
C PHE A 64 -23.64 2.62 17.04
N GLY A 65 -24.20 1.60 16.38
CA GLY A 65 -25.61 1.53 15.97
C GLY A 65 -25.86 2.00 14.55
N GLU A 66 -27.04 1.61 14.02
CA GLU A 66 -27.45 1.89 12.64
C GLU A 66 -27.62 3.40 12.34
N ASP A 67 -27.88 4.22 13.37
CA ASP A 67 -28.00 5.67 13.24
C ASP A 67 -26.66 6.40 13.18
N PHE A 68 -25.54 5.68 13.25
CA PHE A 68 -24.21 6.27 13.16
C PHE A 68 -23.95 6.81 11.75
N LEU A 69 -23.70 8.12 11.64
CA LEU A 69 -23.43 8.82 10.39
C LEU A 69 -22.01 8.54 9.92
N PHE A 70 -21.77 7.29 9.48
CA PHE A 70 -20.43 6.82 9.08
C PHE A 70 -19.80 7.67 7.97
N ASP A 71 -20.59 8.12 6.99
CA ASP A 71 -20.05 8.87 5.86
C ASP A 71 -19.54 10.26 6.28
N ASP A 72 -20.25 10.92 7.19
CA ASP A 72 -19.83 12.21 7.77
C ASP A 72 -18.59 12.01 8.67
N PHE A 73 -18.61 10.97 9.49
CA PHE A 73 -17.48 10.61 10.33
C PHE A 73 -16.23 10.29 9.49
N HIS A 74 -16.38 9.49 8.43
CA HIS A 74 -15.28 9.14 7.54
C HIS A 74 -14.74 10.37 6.77
N ALA A 75 -15.61 11.31 6.38
CA ALA A 75 -15.16 12.56 5.78
C ALA A 75 -14.33 13.39 6.77
N ASN A 76 -14.77 13.47 8.03
CA ASN A 76 -14.02 14.14 9.11
C ASN A 76 -12.69 13.42 9.39
N TRP A 77 -12.69 12.09 9.48
CA TRP A 77 -11.49 11.28 9.63
C TRP A 77 -10.48 11.52 8.49
N SER A 78 -10.95 11.55 7.24
CA SER A 78 -10.11 11.89 6.08
C SER A 78 -9.56 13.33 6.15
N ARG A 79 -10.33 14.28 6.65
CA ARG A 79 -9.88 15.67 6.86
C ARG A 79 -8.71 15.71 7.88
N HIS A 80 -8.86 15.02 9.00
CA HIS A 80 -7.79 14.93 10.00
C HIS A 80 -6.55 14.25 9.44
N PHE A 81 -6.70 13.17 8.64
CA PHE A 81 -5.58 12.52 7.99
C PHE A 81 -4.76 13.52 7.15
N TRP A 82 -5.42 14.34 6.34
CA TRP A 82 -4.71 15.32 5.52
C TRP A 82 -4.01 16.39 6.32
N LEU A 83 -4.59 16.84 7.43
CA LEU A 83 -3.95 17.82 8.33
C LEU A 83 -2.66 17.24 8.98
N VAL A 84 -2.70 15.98 9.37
CA VAL A 84 -1.54 15.30 9.95
C VAL A 84 -0.50 15.00 8.87
N ALA A 85 -0.93 14.48 7.72
CA ALA A 85 -0.06 14.06 6.63
C ALA A 85 0.76 15.21 6.04
N GLU A 86 0.23 16.44 6.00
CA GLU A 86 0.99 17.62 5.53
C GLU A 86 2.32 17.81 6.22
N ASN A 87 2.43 17.42 7.49
CA ASN A 87 3.61 17.67 8.31
C ASN A 87 4.35 16.40 8.76
N LYS A 88 3.68 15.23 8.72
CA LYS A 88 4.20 14.01 9.32
C LYS A 88 4.37 12.85 8.34
N LEU A 89 3.84 12.95 7.11
CA LEU A 89 4.00 11.89 6.15
C LEU A 89 5.47 11.71 5.80
N THR A 90 5.96 10.49 5.96
CA THR A 90 7.34 10.11 5.67
C THR A 90 7.39 8.90 4.76
N LEU A 91 8.52 8.70 4.11
CA LEU A 91 8.80 7.46 3.39
C LEU A 91 9.15 6.34 4.38
N LYS A 92 8.78 5.12 4.03
CA LYS A 92 9.19 3.93 4.78
C LYS A 92 10.71 3.72 4.68
N PRO A 93 11.33 3.13 5.73
CA PRO A 93 12.77 2.87 5.74
C PRO A 93 13.24 2.05 4.54
N GLY A 94 14.24 2.56 3.82
CA GLY A 94 14.81 1.91 2.64
C GLY A 94 14.15 2.30 1.31
N ALA A 95 13.04 3.07 1.33
CA ALA A 95 12.38 3.49 0.09
C ALA A 95 13.28 4.39 -0.78
N PRO A 96 13.93 5.44 -0.25
CA PRO A 96 14.84 6.26 -1.05
C PRO A 96 15.98 5.44 -1.65
N GLU A 97 16.63 4.60 -0.86
CA GLU A 97 17.79 3.79 -1.27
C GLU A 97 17.41 2.73 -2.30
N LEU A 98 16.23 2.13 -2.18
CA LEU A 98 15.72 1.21 -3.19
C LEU A 98 15.47 1.96 -4.52
N LEU A 99 14.80 3.11 -4.45
CA LEU A 99 14.55 3.92 -5.66
C LEU A 99 15.86 4.35 -6.33
N GLU A 100 16.91 4.72 -5.57
CA GLU A 100 18.22 5.07 -6.13
C GLU A 100 18.84 3.92 -6.92
N ILE A 101 18.77 2.68 -6.40
CA ILE A 101 19.24 1.50 -7.11
C ILE A 101 18.44 1.26 -8.40
N LEU A 102 17.11 1.42 -8.34
CA LEU A 102 16.29 1.28 -9.54
C LEU A 102 16.64 2.32 -10.61
N ASP A 103 16.99 3.57 -10.22
CA ASP A 103 17.47 4.59 -11.14
C ASP A 103 18.83 4.22 -11.75
N GLN A 104 19.78 3.80 -10.91
CA GLN A 104 21.12 3.41 -11.34
C GLN A 104 21.10 2.32 -12.39
N PHE A 105 20.24 1.33 -12.22
CA PHE A 105 20.09 0.20 -13.15
C PHE A 105 19.02 0.43 -14.23
N ARG A 106 18.37 1.60 -14.23
CA ARG A 106 17.26 1.96 -15.15
C ARG A 106 16.17 0.88 -15.18
N LEU A 107 15.85 0.35 -14.00
CA LEU A 107 14.82 -0.67 -13.86
C LEU A 107 13.45 -0.01 -13.85
N PRO A 108 12.56 -0.33 -14.81
CA PRO A 108 11.21 0.22 -14.87
C PRO A 108 10.42 -0.04 -13.60
N ARG A 109 9.59 0.94 -13.20
CA ARG A 109 8.78 0.78 -11.99
C ARG A 109 7.42 1.47 -12.09
N ALA A 110 6.47 0.90 -11.39
CA ALA A 110 5.12 1.45 -11.32
C ALA A 110 4.60 1.42 -9.88
N ILE A 111 3.56 2.23 -9.65
CA ILE A 111 2.70 2.13 -8.47
C ILE A 111 1.43 1.38 -8.86
N ALA A 112 0.96 0.47 -7.99
CA ALA A 112 -0.33 -0.22 -8.07
C ALA A 112 -1.05 -0.11 -6.72
N THR A 113 -1.92 0.89 -6.56
CA THR A 113 -2.55 1.23 -5.28
C THR A 113 -4.07 1.23 -5.34
N SER A 114 -4.71 1.05 -4.17
CA SER A 114 -6.16 1.24 -3.97
C SER A 114 -6.54 2.69 -3.71
N SER A 115 -5.58 3.58 -3.61
CA SER A 115 -5.80 5.02 -3.40
C SER A 115 -6.28 5.73 -4.65
N SER A 116 -6.92 6.90 -4.46
CA SER A 116 -7.36 7.75 -5.56
C SER A 116 -6.17 8.43 -6.24
N ARG A 117 -6.33 8.82 -7.50
CA ARG A 117 -5.30 9.57 -8.24
C ARG A 117 -4.87 10.84 -7.50
N THR A 118 -5.83 11.59 -6.98
CA THR A 118 -5.53 12.82 -6.21
C THR A 118 -4.68 12.54 -4.97
N THR A 119 -4.94 11.43 -4.27
CA THR A 119 -4.14 11.00 -3.11
C THR A 119 -2.71 10.69 -3.53
N VAL A 120 -2.56 9.88 -4.59
CA VAL A 120 -1.24 9.49 -5.12
C VAL A 120 -0.42 10.70 -5.54
N GLU A 121 -1.01 11.58 -6.34
CA GLU A 121 -0.35 12.81 -6.81
C GLU A 121 0.10 13.70 -5.65
N ARG A 122 -0.75 13.86 -4.62
CA ARG A 122 -0.41 14.67 -3.45
C ARG A 122 0.78 14.07 -2.67
N HIS A 123 0.77 12.76 -2.40
CA HIS A 123 1.86 12.09 -1.69
C HIS A 123 3.18 12.11 -2.48
N LEU A 124 3.13 11.77 -3.76
CA LEU A 124 4.34 11.77 -4.59
C LEU A 124 4.91 13.18 -4.79
N THR A 125 4.05 14.19 -5.02
CA THR A 125 4.49 15.58 -5.22
C THR A 125 5.14 16.14 -3.95
N SER A 126 4.54 15.91 -2.77
CA SER A 126 5.08 16.41 -1.50
C SER A 126 6.46 15.83 -1.14
N HIS A 127 6.84 14.69 -1.75
CA HIS A 127 8.12 14.04 -1.55
C HIS A 127 9.05 14.10 -2.78
N GLY A 128 8.68 14.82 -3.84
CA GLY A 128 9.47 14.93 -5.07
C GLY A 128 9.62 13.62 -5.83
N LEU A 129 8.62 12.72 -5.75
CA LEU A 129 8.69 11.37 -6.33
C LEU A 129 7.85 11.18 -7.60
N MET A 130 7.14 12.21 -8.08
CA MET A 130 6.27 12.09 -9.26
C MET A 130 7.00 11.53 -10.48
N ASP A 131 8.19 12.03 -10.76
CA ASP A 131 9.00 11.65 -11.92
C ASP A 131 9.84 10.37 -11.67
N ARG A 132 9.70 9.76 -10.49
CA ARG A 132 10.44 8.55 -10.15
C ARG A 132 9.73 7.27 -10.57
N PHE A 133 8.48 7.34 -11.05
CA PHE A 133 7.68 6.20 -11.46
C PHE A 133 7.26 6.33 -12.92
N ASP A 134 7.54 5.30 -13.72
CA ASP A 134 7.19 5.27 -15.14
C ASP A 134 5.68 5.16 -15.36
N GLN A 135 4.98 4.46 -14.45
CA GLN A 135 3.54 4.28 -14.51
C GLN A 135 2.90 4.36 -13.11
N ILE A 136 1.69 4.88 -13.07
CA ILE A 136 0.87 4.94 -11.85
C ILE A 136 -0.51 4.35 -12.16
N VAL A 137 -0.87 3.30 -11.43
CA VAL A 137 -2.17 2.64 -11.47
C VAL A 137 -2.88 2.86 -10.14
N CYS A 138 -3.98 3.60 -10.17
CA CYS A 138 -4.78 3.93 -8.99
C CYS A 138 -6.22 3.48 -9.15
N ARG A 139 -7.00 3.61 -8.10
CA ARG A 139 -8.43 3.33 -8.12
C ARG A 139 -9.12 4.08 -9.27
N GLY A 140 -9.82 3.32 -10.10
CA GLY A 140 -10.47 3.79 -11.33
C GLY A 140 -9.71 3.42 -12.60
N ASP A 141 -8.47 2.95 -12.51
CA ASP A 141 -7.68 2.47 -13.65
C ASP A 141 -7.90 0.96 -13.94
N TYR A 142 -8.58 0.25 -13.04
CA TYR A 142 -8.87 -1.19 -13.11
C TYR A 142 -10.30 -1.46 -12.69
N GLU A 143 -10.84 -2.64 -13.04
CA GLU A 143 -12.22 -3.04 -12.75
C GLU A 143 -12.35 -3.59 -11.32
N ASN A 144 -11.53 -4.58 -10.98
CA ASN A 144 -11.58 -5.25 -9.68
C ASN A 144 -10.36 -4.85 -8.83
N GLY A 145 -10.64 -4.28 -7.64
CA GLY A 145 -9.57 -3.94 -6.69
C GLY A 145 -9.01 -5.17 -5.96
N LYS A 146 -7.84 -5.00 -5.32
CA LYS A 146 -7.22 -6.01 -4.45
C LYS A 146 -8.27 -6.69 -3.55
N PRO A 147 -8.31 -8.03 -3.40
CA PRO A 147 -7.27 -9.00 -3.78
C PRO A 147 -7.32 -9.49 -5.24
N ALA A 148 -8.20 -8.96 -6.12
CA ALA A 148 -8.14 -9.29 -7.54
C ALA A 148 -6.80 -8.84 -8.15
N PRO A 149 -6.28 -9.55 -9.18
CA PRO A 149 -4.96 -9.25 -9.74
C PRO A 149 -4.91 -8.00 -10.60
N ASP A 150 -6.07 -7.40 -10.92
CA ASP A 150 -6.22 -6.34 -11.93
C ASP A 150 -5.27 -5.16 -11.73
N PRO A 151 -5.06 -4.59 -10.51
CA PRO A 151 -4.16 -3.46 -10.32
C PRO A 151 -2.72 -3.76 -10.73
N PHE A 152 -2.21 -4.95 -10.37
CA PHE A 152 -0.86 -5.38 -10.69
C PHE A 152 -0.71 -5.76 -12.16
N LEU A 153 -1.68 -6.48 -12.72
CA LEU A 153 -1.72 -6.79 -14.17
C LEU A 153 -1.75 -5.52 -15.00
N LYS A 154 -2.53 -4.52 -14.59
CA LYS A 154 -2.61 -3.22 -15.27
C LYS A 154 -1.27 -2.45 -15.20
N ALA A 155 -0.56 -2.53 -14.09
CA ALA A 155 0.76 -1.92 -13.96
C ALA A 155 1.79 -2.61 -14.86
N ALA A 156 1.81 -3.94 -14.91
CA ALA A 156 2.68 -4.70 -15.81
C ALA A 156 2.38 -4.42 -17.29
N GLU A 157 1.08 -4.36 -17.65
CA GLU A 157 0.61 -3.99 -19.00
C GLU A 157 1.15 -2.62 -19.41
N ARG A 158 1.00 -1.59 -18.54
CA ARG A 158 1.46 -0.22 -18.82
C ARG A 158 2.98 -0.12 -18.94
N LEU A 159 3.72 -0.96 -18.20
CA LEU A 159 5.18 -1.06 -18.31
C LEU A 159 5.64 -1.88 -19.52
N GLY A 160 4.75 -2.66 -20.15
CA GLY A 160 5.09 -3.57 -21.24
C GLY A 160 5.94 -4.77 -20.78
N VAL A 161 5.80 -5.21 -19.52
CA VAL A 161 6.59 -6.29 -18.92
C VAL A 161 5.68 -7.46 -18.55
N GLU A 162 6.14 -8.69 -18.83
CA GLU A 162 5.41 -9.89 -18.42
C GLU A 162 5.28 -9.96 -16.89
N PRO A 163 4.09 -10.26 -16.31
CA PRO A 163 3.87 -10.29 -14.86
C PRO A 163 4.88 -11.15 -14.10
N ARG A 164 5.25 -12.34 -14.61
CA ARG A 164 6.22 -13.23 -13.97
C ARG A 164 7.63 -12.65 -13.83
N LEU A 165 7.95 -11.61 -14.62
CA LEU A 165 9.23 -10.89 -14.57
C LEU A 165 9.14 -9.60 -13.76
N CYS A 166 7.97 -9.31 -13.18
CA CYS A 166 7.79 -8.20 -12.26
C CYS A 166 8.02 -8.65 -10.82
N LEU A 167 8.72 -7.80 -10.07
CA LEU A 167 8.82 -7.89 -8.61
C LEU A 167 7.74 -6.99 -8.02
N ALA A 168 6.77 -7.58 -7.33
CA ALA A 168 5.71 -6.83 -6.65
C ALA A 168 6.05 -6.69 -5.17
N LEU A 169 5.93 -5.47 -4.64
CA LEU A 169 6.20 -5.13 -3.25
C LEU A 169 4.89 -4.69 -2.58
N GLU A 170 4.58 -5.29 -1.45
CA GLU A 170 3.32 -5.13 -0.74
C GLU A 170 3.48 -5.27 0.77
N ASP A 171 2.63 -4.57 1.54
CA ASP A 171 2.59 -4.65 3.00
C ASP A 171 1.36 -5.39 3.52
N SER A 172 0.28 -5.43 2.72
CA SER A 172 -1.04 -5.89 3.13
C SER A 172 -1.37 -7.30 2.67
N HIS A 173 -2.21 -8.00 3.45
CA HIS A 173 -2.69 -9.34 3.12
C HIS A 173 -3.46 -9.40 1.79
N VAL A 174 -4.31 -8.39 1.54
CA VAL A 174 -5.10 -8.34 0.28
C VAL A 174 -4.23 -8.02 -0.92
N GLY A 175 -3.21 -7.21 -0.73
CA GLY A 175 -2.28 -6.85 -1.77
C GLY A 175 -1.33 -7.99 -2.12
N VAL A 176 -0.81 -8.72 -1.16
CA VAL A 176 0.00 -9.94 -1.40
C VAL A 176 -0.80 -10.96 -2.23
N ARG A 177 -2.07 -11.21 -1.88
CA ARG A 177 -2.93 -12.09 -2.69
C ARG A 177 -3.12 -11.56 -4.11
N SER A 178 -3.29 -10.25 -4.27
CA SER A 178 -3.44 -9.59 -5.58
C SER A 178 -2.19 -9.75 -6.45
N ALA A 179 -1.02 -9.45 -5.91
CA ALA A 179 0.26 -9.58 -6.60
C ALA A 179 0.59 -11.03 -6.98
N SER A 180 0.38 -11.96 -6.05
CA SER A 180 0.55 -13.39 -6.29
C SER A 180 -0.44 -13.92 -7.33
N ALA A 181 -1.72 -13.52 -7.28
CA ALA A 181 -2.71 -13.88 -8.27
C ALA A 181 -2.40 -13.33 -9.67
N ALA A 182 -1.65 -12.21 -9.75
CA ALA A 182 -1.12 -11.67 -11.00
C ALA A 182 0.08 -12.48 -11.55
N GLY A 183 0.56 -13.48 -10.83
CA GLY A 183 1.70 -14.31 -11.22
C GLY A 183 3.06 -13.62 -11.07
N MET A 184 3.16 -12.62 -10.20
CA MET A 184 4.39 -11.86 -9.96
C MET A 184 5.26 -12.49 -8.87
N MET A 185 6.56 -12.18 -8.90
CA MET A 185 7.45 -12.43 -7.76
C MET A 185 7.04 -11.47 -6.66
N THR A 186 6.36 -11.99 -5.64
CA THR A 186 5.77 -11.15 -4.58
C THR A 186 6.68 -11.11 -3.36
N VAL A 187 7.01 -9.92 -2.89
CA VAL A 187 7.68 -9.67 -1.61
C VAL A 187 6.71 -8.94 -0.69
N MET A 188 6.49 -9.48 0.50
CA MET A 188 5.77 -8.79 1.56
C MET A 188 6.76 -8.03 2.44
N VAL A 189 6.47 -6.77 2.72
CA VAL A 189 7.15 -5.93 3.71
C VAL A 189 6.11 -5.54 4.76
N PRO A 190 5.91 -6.34 5.81
CA PRO A 190 4.82 -6.12 6.76
C PRO A 190 4.88 -4.73 7.40
N ASP A 191 3.73 -4.07 7.53
CA ASP A 191 3.55 -2.85 8.31
C ASP A 191 2.83 -3.18 9.64
N LEU A 192 1.51 -3.05 9.70
CA LEU A 192 0.75 -3.33 10.93
C LEU A 192 0.30 -4.80 11.07
N LEU A 193 0.19 -5.53 9.97
CA LEU A 193 -0.33 -6.89 9.96
C LEU A 193 0.78 -7.90 9.75
N GLU A 194 0.96 -8.78 10.73
CA GLU A 194 1.89 -9.91 10.62
C GLU A 194 1.47 -10.88 9.51
N PRO A 195 2.42 -11.44 8.76
CA PRO A 195 2.13 -12.41 7.71
C PRO A 195 1.61 -13.72 8.30
N THR A 196 0.59 -14.29 7.66
CA THR A 196 0.13 -15.66 7.98
C THR A 196 0.96 -16.69 7.21
N GLU A 197 0.89 -17.97 7.61
CA GLU A 197 1.55 -19.07 6.88
C GLU A 197 1.12 -19.12 5.41
N GLU A 198 -0.17 -18.89 5.14
CA GLU A 198 -0.72 -18.79 3.77
C GLU A 198 0.01 -17.71 2.96
N LEU A 199 0.17 -16.51 3.54
CA LEU A 199 0.80 -15.39 2.84
C LEU A 199 2.30 -15.60 2.65
N CYS A 200 2.97 -16.18 3.65
CA CYS A 200 4.37 -16.58 3.50
C CYS A 200 4.57 -17.52 2.31
N ALA A 201 3.63 -18.45 2.09
CA ALA A 201 3.69 -19.39 0.96
C ALA A 201 3.45 -18.72 -0.42
N LEU A 202 2.80 -17.55 -0.45
CA LEU A 202 2.58 -16.75 -1.66
C LEU A 202 3.76 -15.83 -2.01
N CYS A 203 4.66 -15.59 -1.05
CA CYS A 203 5.79 -14.69 -1.20
C CYS A 203 7.08 -15.41 -1.54
N VAL A 204 7.92 -14.79 -2.35
CA VAL A 204 9.33 -15.23 -2.52
C VAL A 204 10.17 -14.82 -1.33
N LEU A 205 9.75 -13.78 -0.60
CA LEU A 205 10.38 -13.29 0.62
C LEU A 205 9.33 -12.50 1.44
N VAL A 206 9.36 -12.67 2.76
CA VAL A 206 8.85 -11.68 3.71
C VAL A 206 10.05 -10.89 4.20
N ALA A 207 10.14 -9.63 3.78
CA ALA A 207 11.26 -8.75 4.11
C ALA A 207 10.93 -7.89 5.33
N ARG A 208 11.97 -7.52 6.11
CA ARG A 208 11.81 -6.65 7.28
C ARG A 208 11.51 -5.20 6.91
N ASP A 209 12.10 -4.73 5.81
CA ASP A 209 12.07 -3.35 5.33
C ASP A 209 12.49 -3.29 3.85
N LEU A 210 12.40 -2.11 3.25
CA LEU A 210 12.82 -1.90 1.86
C LEU A 210 14.35 -1.89 1.68
N HIS A 211 15.16 -1.78 2.74
CA HIS A 211 16.60 -2.02 2.64
C HIS A 211 16.90 -3.48 2.29
N GLN A 212 16.19 -4.42 2.92
CA GLN A 212 16.35 -5.84 2.59
C GLN A 212 15.87 -6.14 1.17
N VAL A 213 14.81 -5.48 0.70
CA VAL A 213 14.37 -5.58 -0.71
C VAL A 213 15.43 -5.03 -1.66
N ARG A 214 16.03 -3.87 -1.34
CA ARG A 214 17.15 -3.32 -2.11
C ARG A 214 18.29 -4.34 -2.26
N ASP A 215 18.70 -4.96 -1.17
CA ASP A 215 19.79 -5.94 -1.17
C ASP A 215 19.42 -7.18 -2.01
N LEU A 216 18.15 -7.62 -1.95
CA LEU A 216 17.64 -8.71 -2.78
C LEU A 216 17.68 -8.35 -4.27
N VAL A 217 17.29 -7.14 -4.64
CA VAL A 217 17.33 -6.65 -6.04
C VAL A 217 18.78 -6.57 -6.51
N LEU A 218 19.68 -5.97 -5.73
CA LEU A 218 21.10 -5.87 -6.07
C LEU A 218 21.77 -7.24 -6.30
N ALA A 219 21.39 -8.27 -5.53
CA ALA A 219 21.92 -9.60 -5.71
C ALA A 219 21.49 -10.28 -7.02
N CYS A 220 20.51 -9.71 -7.74
CA CYS A 220 19.96 -10.26 -8.98
C CYS A 220 20.32 -9.44 -10.23
N LEU A 221 20.89 -8.23 -10.05
CA LEU A 221 21.27 -7.32 -11.15
C LEU A 221 22.70 -7.58 -11.59
#